data_3ed4d8c096386210f286e5c839673e4e
#
_entry.id   3ed4d8c096386210f286e5c839673e4e
#
_cell.length_a   1.000
_cell.length_b   1.000
_cell.length_c   1.000
_cell.angle_alpha   90.00
_cell.angle_beta   90.00
_cell.angle_gamma   90.00
#
_symmetry.space_group_name_H-M   'P 1'
#
loop_
_entity.id
_entity.type
_entity.pdbx_description
1 polymer ?
#
loop_
_entity_poly.entity_id
_entity_poly.type
_entity_poly.pdbx_seq_one_letter_code
_entity_poly.pdbx_strand_id
1 'polypeptide(L)'
;MWGRFWGNLYSWTIPFPGQKDIDVTNAMIEQSWDATKMFQTADQFFQTLGLQPMNKNFWKKSMIEKPTDGRQVVCHPTAWDMGNGEDFRIKMCTKVNMEDFLTVHHEMGHIQYDMEYALQPFLFRDGANEGFHEGIGEIMSLSAATPKHLKSLGLLPHSFVENEEIDINFLLKQALTIVGTLPFTFMLEQWRWKMFRGEIPTDQWMKKFWEMKREIVGVVEPVPHDETYCDPAALFHVANDYSFIRYFTRTIYQFQFQKALCQIAGHSGELHKCDITNDTNAGTKLRGLLKLGKSRPWTEALWNMTGQSRMNSAPLLEYFNPLYIWLKEDNRKNKRQIGWDTQWSPHIKDSFKVRISLKAALGEDAYTWDSSENYFFQSTVAFSMRKFWEENKGELLNFVAENVKLFQETKRISFYFYVVHPINNTMIIPKSEVEQAIRQNRNRFNNAFLLNDETLEFVGIPLTLAPKSEPPVTVWLIVFGVIISLVCIALIILIVDGYRSRKKKAKAQDTESDNGELHKSKDDPSFVEIEMVKGTMNEAFQHDEPVNTEM
;
A
#
# COMPACT_ATOMS: atom_id res chain seq x y z
N MET A 1 -1.15 -0.50 -0.02
CA MET A 1 -0.57 -1.27 1.12
C MET A 1 -1.41 -2.50 1.40
N TRP A 2 -1.04 -3.64 0.84
CA TRP A 2 -1.75 -4.89 1.04
C TRP A 2 -1.83 -5.29 2.52
N GLY A 3 -3.00 -5.80 2.94
CA GLY A 3 -3.24 -6.25 4.31
C GLY A 3 -3.59 -5.15 5.31
N ARG A 4 -3.76 -3.89 4.87
CA ARG A 4 -4.27 -2.82 5.72
C ARG A 4 -5.80 -2.91 5.84
N PHE A 5 -6.51 -3.00 4.71
CA PHE A 5 -7.95 -3.18 4.66
C PHE A 5 -8.29 -4.40 3.81
N TRP A 6 -9.35 -5.10 4.19
CA TRP A 6 -9.79 -6.32 3.54
C TRP A 6 -11.21 -6.22 2.97
N GLY A 7 -11.83 -5.03 3.04
CA GLY A 7 -13.19 -4.78 2.57
C GLY A 7 -13.40 -5.11 1.09
N ASN A 8 -12.36 -4.96 0.25
CA ASN A 8 -12.39 -5.35 -1.15
C ASN A 8 -12.62 -6.85 -1.39
N LEU A 9 -12.42 -7.69 -0.37
CA LEU A 9 -12.69 -9.13 -0.45
C LEU A 9 -14.13 -9.50 -0.08
N TYR A 10 -14.95 -8.56 0.38
CA TYR A 10 -16.29 -8.85 0.88
C TYR A 10 -17.14 -9.60 -0.15
N SER A 11 -17.17 -9.16 -1.41
CA SER A 11 -17.94 -9.80 -2.47
C SER A 11 -17.56 -11.27 -2.74
N TRP A 12 -16.33 -11.66 -2.36
CA TRP A 12 -15.79 -13.01 -2.54
C TRP A 12 -15.96 -13.87 -1.30
N THR A 13 -16.19 -13.24 -0.15
CA THR A 13 -16.24 -13.88 1.16
C THR A 13 -17.62 -13.79 1.82
N ILE A 14 -18.59 -13.17 1.15
CA ILE A 14 -19.94 -12.99 1.67
C ILE A 14 -20.58 -14.34 2.10
N PRO A 15 -20.98 -14.50 3.36
CA PRO A 15 -21.48 -15.78 3.87
C PRO A 15 -22.82 -16.20 3.22
N PHE A 16 -23.71 -15.24 3.02
CA PHE A 16 -25.07 -15.45 2.53
C PHE A 16 -25.35 -14.56 1.31
N PRO A 17 -24.87 -14.93 0.11
CA PRO A 17 -24.95 -14.07 -1.10
C PRO A 17 -26.39 -13.86 -1.59
N GLY A 18 -27.36 -14.66 -1.13
CA GLY A 18 -28.78 -14.49 -1.45
C GLY A 18 -29.52 -13.46 -0.60
N GLN A 19 -28.88 -12.96 0.47
CA GLN A 19 -29.49 -11.96 1.35
C GLN A 19 -29.23 -10.54 0.83
N LYS A 20 -30.19 -9.64 1.15
CA LYS A 20 -30.03 -8.22 0.83
C LYS A 20 -28.99 -7.58 1.75
N ASP A 21 -28.05 -6.89 1.16
CA ASP A 21 -27.13 -6.04 1.90
C ASP A 21 -27.88 -4.83 2.50
N ILE A 22 -27.42 -4.37 3.67
CA ILE A 22 -27.85 -3.11 4.26
C ILE A 22 -27.07 -2.00 3.55
N ASP A 23 -27.51 -1.62 2.37
CA ASP A 23 -26.97 -0.51 1.58
C ASP A 23 -28.14 0.35 1.06
N VAL A 24 -28.15 1.59 1.46
CA VAL A 24 -29.22 2.55 1.16
C VAL A 24 -28.87 3.52 0.03
N THR A 25 -27.78 3.28 -0.68
CA THR A 25 -27.33 4.12 -1.81
C THR A 25 -28.45 4.34 -2.82
N ASN A 26 -29.12 3.28 -3.27
CA ASN A 26 -30.19 3.40 -4.25
C ASN A 26 -31.39 4.19 -3.69
N ALA A 27 -31.75 3.98 -2.44
CA ALA A 27 -32.85 4.72 -1.81
C ALA A 27 -32.55 6.23 -1.70
N MET A 28 -31.31 6.61 -1.41
CA MET A 28 -30.87 8.02 -1.43
C MET A 28 -30.95 8.61 -2.83
N ILE A 29 -30.49 7.89 -3.86
CA ILE A 29 -30.55 8.33 -5.26
C ILE A 29 -32.00 8.50 -5.72
N GLU A 30 -32.87 7.52 -5.47
CA GLU A 30 -34.29 7.54 -5.80
C GLU A 30 -35.04 8.70 -5.12
N GLN A 31 -34.64 9.05 -3.89
CA GLN A 31 -35.17 10.18 -3.14
C GLN A 31 -34.49 11.51 -3.48
N SER A 32 -33.61 11.53 -4.50
CA SER A 32 -32.89 12.73 -4.96
C SER A 32 -32.09 13.41 -3.84
N TRP A 33 -31.40 12.62 -3.01
CA TRP A 33 -30.47 13.19 -2.05
C TRP A 33 -29.28 13.82 -2.75
N ASP A 34 -28.71 14.83 -2.13
CA ASP A 34 -27.46 15.49 -2.50
C ASP A 34 -26.51 15.55 -1.29
N ALA A 35 -25.32 16.03 -1.49
CA ALA A 35 -24.34 16.19 -0.42
C ALA A 35 -24.90 17.06 0.73
N THR A 36 -25.58 18.16 0.39
CA THR A 36 -26.17 19.05 1.40
C THR A 36 -27.18 18.32 2.27
N LYS A 37 -28.04 17.49 1.68
CA LYS A 37 -29.02 16.68 2.41
C LYS A 37 -28.36 15.68 3.34
N MET A 38 -27.25 15.03 2.90
CA MET A 38 -26.49 14.09 3.73
C MET A 38 -25.93 14.81 4.96
N PHE A 39 -25.29 15.96 4.79
CA PHE A 39 -24.76 16.77 5.90
C PHE A 39 -25.85 17.31 6.83
N GLN A 40 -26.98 17.76 6.30
CA GLN A 40 -28.11 18.21 7.11
C GLN A 40 -28.71 17.06 7.95
N THR A 41 -28.74 15.85 7.40
CA THR A 41 -29.25 14.66 8.12
C THR A 41 -28.30 14.30 9.26
N ALA A 42 -26.98 14.33 9.03
CA ALA A 42 -26.00 14.13 10.08
C ALA A 42 -26.05 15.23 11.16
N ASP A 43 -26.21 16.50 10.78
CA ASP A 43 -26.39 17.59 11.75
C ASP A 43 -27.63 17.36 12.63
N GLN A 44 -28.75 16.93 12.03
CA GLN A 44 -29.96 16.55 12.78
C GLN A 44 -29.70 15.38 13.73
N PHE A 45 -28.94 14.36 13.32
CA PHE A 45 -28.57 13.27 14.20
C PHE A 45 -27.89 13.78 15.47
N PHE A 46 -26.89 14.66 15.35
CA PHE A 46 -26.20 15.24 16.51
C PHE A 46 -27.13 16.09 17.39
N GLN A 47 -28.04 16.85 16.80
CA GLN A 47 -29.03 17.62 17.53
C GLN A 47 -29.99 16.72 18.34
N THR A 48 -30.35 15.54 17.82
CA THR A 48 -31.20 14.57 18.57
C THR A 48 -30.50 14.04 19.83
N LEU A 49 -29.17 14.04 19.87
CA LEU A 49 -28.37 13.74 21.05
C LEU A 49 -28.25 14.94 22.00
N GLY A 50 -28.78 16.10 21.64
CA GLY A 50 -28.62 17.37 22.38
C GLY A 50 -27.24 18.01 22.20
N LEU A 51 -26.46 17.61 21.19
CA LEU A 51 -25.19 18.25 20.82
C LEU A 51 -25.46 19.53 20.01
N GLN A 52 -24.41 20.30 19.73
CA GLN A 52 -24.56 21.60 19.07
C GLN A 52 -24.91 21.44 17.59
N PRO A 53 -25.79 22.28 17.02
CA PRO A 53 -25.95 22.35 15.58
C PRO A 53 -24.70 22.94 14.92
N MET A 54 -24.43 22.56 13.67
CA MET A 54 -23.35 23.15 12.89
C MET A 54 -23.58 24.66 12.70
N ASN A 55 -22.56 25.45 12.96
CA ASN A 55 -22.65 26.90 12.91
C ASN A 55 -22.66 27.46 11.47
N LYS A 56 -22.91 28.77 11.33
CA LYS A 56 -22.98 29.44 10.01
C LYS A 56 -21.66 29.36 9.23
N ASN A 57 -20.51 29.37 9.93
CA ASN A 57 -19.21 29.29 9.28
C ASN A 57 -18.99 27.92 8.66
N PHE A 58 -19.42 26.86 9.34
CA PHE A 58 -19.40 25.49 8.82
C PHE A 58 -20.10 25.42 7.45
N TRP A 59 -21.37 25.80 7.38
CA TRP A 59 -22.18 25.75 6.15
C TRP A 59 -21.65 26.66 5.04
N LYS A 60 -21.07 27.80 5.38
CA LYS A 60 -20.55 28.76 4.39
C LYS A 60 -19.18 28.38 3.84
N LYS A 61 -18.33 27.74 4.63
CA LYS A 61 -16.90 27.63 4.33
C LYS A 61 -16.42 26.19 4.10
N SER A 62 -17.20 25.19 4.49
CA SER A 62 -16.90 23.79 4.18
C SER A 62 -16.96 23.55 2.68
N MET A 63 -16.10 22.66 2.20
CA MET A 63 -16.12 22.13 0.85
C MET A 63 -16.72 20.73 0.90
N ILE A 64 -18.03 20.62 0.71
CA ILE A 64 -18.78 19.36 0.79
C ILE A 64 -18.97 18.67 -0.57
N GLU A 65 -18.57 19.32 -1.65
CA GLU A 65 -18.61 18.77 -3.01
C GLU A 65 -17.31 19.11 -3.74
N LYS A 66 -16.95 18.29 -4.72
CA LYS A 66 -15.79 18.57 -5.57
C LYS A 66 -16.04 19.84 -6.40
N PRO A 67 -15.17 20.85 -6.33
CA PRO A 67 -15.30 22.04 -7.16
C PRO A 67 -15.31 21.73 -8.66
N THR A 68 -16.15 22.43 -9.42
CA THR A 68 -16.28 22.29 -10.88
C THR A 68 -15.51 23.34 -11.66
N ASP A 69 -14.79 24.24 -10.98
CA ASP A 69 -14.04 25.36 -11.57
C ASP A 69 -12.64 24.97 -12.09
N GLY A 70 -12.31 23.69 -12.10
CA GLY A 70 -11.04 23.14 -12.61
C GLY A 70 -9.87 23.15 -11.64
N ARG A 71 -10.04 23.71 -10.42
CA ARG A 71 -8.98 23.63 -9.41
C ARG A 71 -8.71 22.19 -9.00
N GLN A 72 -7.44 21.88 -8.75
CA GLN A 72 -7.04 20.57 -8.20
C GLN A 72 -7.31 20.56 -6.69
N VAL A 73 -7.99 19.53 -6.21
CA VAL A 73 -8.27 19.32 -4.79
C VAL A 73 -7.97 17.88 -4.40
N VAL A 74 -7.43 17.70 -3.20
CA VAL A 74 -7.31 16.38 -2.56
C VAL A 74 -8.66 16.06 -1.94
N CYS A 75 -9.34 15.06 -2.48
CA CYS A 75 -10.71 14.69 -2.10
C CYS A 75 -10.82 13.90 -0.78
N HIS A 76 -9.68 13.57 -0.16
CA HIS A 76 -9.69 12.90 1.13
C HIS A 76 -10.50 13.70 2.16
N PRO A 77 -11.54 13.11 2.80
CA PRO A 77 -12.34 13.76 3.80
C PRO A 77 -11.49 14.21 4.99
N THR A 78 -11.74 15.40 5.50
CA THR A 78 -11.00 15.97 6.63
C THR A 78 -11.82 17.02 7.35
N ALA A 79 -11.75 17.00 8.68
CA ALA A 79 -12.32 18.01 9.57
C ALA A 79 -11.23 18.99 10.04
N TRP A 80 -11.57 20.24 10.23
CA TRP A 80 -10.63 21.33 10.53
C TRP A 80 -11.18 22.28 11.59
N ASP A 81 -10.49 22.38 12.74
CA ASP A 81 -10.59 23.53 13.63
C ASP A 81 -9.60 24.60 13.16
N MET A 82 -10.09 25.78 12.76
CA MET A 82 -9.25 26.90 12.33
C MET A 82 -8.64 27.67 13.51
N GLY A 83 -8.80 27.19 14.74
CA GLY A 83 -8.14 27.68 15.94
C GLY A 83 -8.74 28.96 16.55
N ASN A 84 -9.76 29.57 15.94
CA ASN A 84 -10.35 30.82 16.41
C ASN A 84 -11.64 30.63 17.26
N GLY A 85 -12.06 29.38 17.50
CA GLY A 85 -13.23 29.04 18.30
C GLY A 85 -14.58 29.21 17.61
N GLU A 86 -14.61 29.60 16.34
CA GLU A 86 -15.85 29.86 15.58
C GLU A 86 -15.84 29.27 14.16
N ASP A 87 -14.66 28.94 13.64
CA ASP A 87 -14.49 28.51 12.26
C ASP A 87 -14.06 27.05 12.20
N PHE A 88 -15.04 26.18 12.01
CA PHE A 88 -14.88 24.73 11.86
C PHE A 88 -15.35 24.33 10.48
N ARG A 89 -14.60 23.47 9.78
CA ARG A 89 -14.87 23.14 8.38
C ARG A 89 -14.65 21.68 8.10
N ILE A 90 -15.37 21.15 7.12
CA ILE A 90 -15.08 19.87 6.48
C ILE A 90 -14.67 20.11 5.03
N LYS A 91 -13.69 19.34 4.56
CA LYS A 91 -13.35 19.21 3.15
C LYS A 91 -13.62 17.78 2.73
N MET A 92 -14.59 17.57 1.84
CA MET A 92 -14.97 16.26 1.31
C MET A 92 -15.53 16.41 -0.11
N CYS A 93 -15.18 15.51 -1.02
CA CYS A 93 -15.78 15.40 -2.35
C CYS A 93 -16.92 14.38 -2.32
N THR A 94 -18.01 14.72 -1.64
CA THR A 94 -19.09 13.81 -1.28
C THR A 94 -19.83 13.27 -2.50
N LYS A 95 -20.04 11.97 -2.51
CA LYS A 95 -20.90 11.24 -3.46
C LYS A 95 -22.16 10.76 -2.72
N VAL A 96 -23.27 10.64 -3.43
CA VAL A 96 -24.48 10.10 -2.85
C VAL A 96 -24.41 8.57 -2.80
N ASN A 97 -23.89 8.05 -1.71
CA ASN A 97 -23.80 6.61 -1.41
C ASN A 97 -23.76 6.39 0.12
N MET A 98 -24.01 5.16 0.56
CA MET A 98 -24.02 4.84 1.98
C MET A 98 -22.66 5.03 2.64
N GLU A 99 -21.58 4.74 1.94
CA GLU A 99 -20.22 4.89 2.45
C GLU A 99 -19.93 6.36 2.82
N ASP A 100 -20.15 7.28 1.89
CA ASP A 100 -19.98 8.71 2.15
C ASP A 100 -20.98 9.25 3.18
N PHE A 101 -22.19 8.68 3.26
CA PHE A 101 -23.15 9.05 4.29
C PHE A 101 -22.63 8.74 5.69
N LEU A 102 -22.00 7.59 5.88
CA LEU A 102 -21.37 7.22 7.15
C LEU A 102 -20.14 8.08 7.41
N THR A 103 -19.32 8.35 6.39
CA THR A 103 -18.15 9.23 6.48
C THR A 103 -18.56 10.66 6.90
N VAL A 104 -19.67 11.20 6.38
CA VAL A 104 -20.20 12.50 6.82
C VAL A 104 -20.48 12.51 8.33
N HIS A 105 -21.07 11.44 8.89
CA HIS A 105 -21.28 11.33 10.34
C HIS A 105 -19.97 11.27 11.12
N HIS A 106 -18.97 10.58 10.59
CA HIS A 106 -17.63 10.48 11.15
C HIS A 106 -16.95 11.85 11.22
N GLU A 107 -16.85 12.55 10.08
CA GLU A 107 -16.19 13.86 9.99
C GLU A 107 -16.92 14.93 10.84
N MET A 108 -18.25 14.90 10.84
CA MET A 108 -19.02 15.79 11.72
C MET A 108 -18.84 15.44 13.20
N GLY A 109 -18.53 14.19 13.54
CA GLY A 109 -18.13 13.79 14.88
C GLY A 109 -16.86 14.51 15.36
N HIS A 110 -15.86 14.67 14.46
CA HIS A 110 -14.69 15.50 14.74
C HIS A 110 -15.06 16.96 15.01
N ILE A 111 -15.93 17.54 14.16
CA ILE A 111 -16.38 18.93 14.34
C ILE A 111 -17.15 19.11 15.66
N GLN A 112 -17.95 18.13 16.08
CA GLN A 112 -18.60 18.15 17.41
C GLN A 112 -17.57 18.20 18.53
N TYR A 113 -16.49 17.44 18.42
CA TYR A 113 -15.39 17.46 19.39
C TYR A 113 -14.73 18.85 19.41
N ASP A 114 -14.39 19.36 18.23
CA ASP A 114 -13.75 20.68 18.05
C ASP A 114 -14.60 21.80 18.67
N MET A 115 -15.90 21.82 18.41
CA MET A 115 -16.84 22.81 18.96
C MET A 115 -16.99 22.71 20.48
N GLU A 116 -17.05 21.49 21.02
CA GLU A 116 -17.26 21.30 22.46
C GLU A 116 -16.05 21.69 23.30
N TYR A 117 -14.80 21.50 22.82
CA TYR A 117 -13.61 21.95 23.53
C TYR A 117 -13.15 23.37 23.13
N ALA A 118 -13.84 24.06 22.24
CA ALA A 118 -13.44 25.39 21.77
C ALA A 118 -13.20 26.42 22.87
N LEU A 119 -13.85 26.27 24.05
CA LEU A 119 -13.65 27.13 25.21
C LEU A 119 -12.43 26.77 26.07
N GLN A 120 -11.78 25.64 25.81
CA GLN A 120 -10.53 25.29 26.48
C GLN A 120 -9.39 26.25 26.04
N PRO A 121 -8.36 26.47 26.90
CA PRO A 121 -7.11 27.07 26.44
C PRO A 121 -6.56 26.32 25.20
N PHE A 122 -5.95 27.03 24.28
CA PHE A 122 -5.53 26.51 22.97
C PHE A 122 -4.74 25.18 23.07
N LEU A 123 -3.83 25.07 24.04
CA LEU A 123 -3.03 23.85 24.25
C LEU A 123 -3.86 22.62 24.66
N PHE A 124 -5.10 22.80 25.07
CA PHE A 124 -6.01 21.73 25.47
C PHE A 124 -7.12 21.45 24.44
N ARG A 125 -7.11 22.14 23.31
CA ARG A 125 -8.05 21.92 22.20
C ARG A 125 -7.59 20.76 21.35
N ASP A 126 -7.78 19.55 21.85
CA ASP A 126 -7.44 18.29 21.18
C ASP A 126 -8.09 17.14 21.98
N GLY A 127 -8.14 15.94 21.42
CA GLY A 127 -8.53 14.74 22.16
C GLY A 127 -7.55 14.41 23.28
N ALA A 128 -8.03 13.94 24.43
CA ALA A 128 -7.19 13.56 25.56
C ALA A 128 -6.19 12.43 25.23
N ASN A 129 -6.46 11.65 24.18
CA ASN A 129 -5.60 10.63 23.60
C ASN A 129 -5.74 10.68 22.07
N GLU A 130 -4.70 10.36 21.32
CA GLU A 130 -4.69 10.38 19.86
C GLU A 130 -5.81 9.53 19.22
N GLY A 131 -6.27 8.46 19.90
CA GLY A 131 -7.36 7.61 19.44
C GLY A 131 -8.77 8.10 19.78
N PHE A 132 -8.92 9.19 20.58
CA PHE A 132 -10.25 9.62 21.03
C PHE A 132 -11.01 10.34 19.92
N HIS A 133 -10.38 11.26 19.22
CA HIS A 133 -11.01 11.97 18.11
C HIS A 133 -11.58 11.01 17.07
N GLU A 134 -10.75 10.09 16.62
CA GLU A 134 -11.13 9.04 15.68
C GLU A 134 -12.22 8.12 16.24
N GLY A 135 -12.07 7.70 17.51
CA GLY A 135 -13.07 6.85 18.17
C GLY A 135 -14.44 7.50 18.29
N ILE A 136 -14.52 8.82 18.45
CA ILE A 136 -15.77 9.56 18.48
C ILE A 136 -16.41 9.63 17.10
N GLY A 137 -15.65 9.92 16.03
CA GLY A 137 -16.15 9.88 14.66
C GLY A 137 -16.77 8.52 14.33
N GLU A 138 -16.06 7.45 14.64
CA GLU A 138 -16.51 6.07 14.36
C GLU A 138 -17.81 5.67 15.07
N ILE A 139 -18.04 6.03 16.33
CA ILE A 139 -19.29 5.65 17.02
C ILE A 139 -20.53 6.31 16.39
N MET A 140 -20.38 7.47 15.75
CA MET A 140 -21.46 8.12 15.01
C MET A 140 -21.84 7.30 13.78
N SER A 141 -20.84 6.84 13.03
CA SER A 141 -21.02 5.95 11.88
C SER A 141 -21.69 4.63 12.29
N LEU A 142 -21.29 4.03 13.42
CA LEU A 142 -21.91 2.79 13.91
C LEU A 142 -23.42 2.95 14.16
N SER A 143 -23.84 4.03 14.82
CA SER A 143 -25.25 4.31 15.08
C SER A 143 -26.03 4.63 13.80
N ALA A 144 -25.43 5.44 12.91
CA ALA A 144 -26.03 5.81 11.63
C ALA A 144 -26.22 4.61 10.67
N ALA A 145 -25.37 3.57 10.79
CA ALA A 145 -25.44 2.37 9.96
C ALA A 145 -26.54 1.39 10.38
N THR A 146 -27.16 1.55 11.56
CA THR A 146 -28.14 0.58 12.07
C THR A 146 -29.42 0.56 11.24
N PRO A 147 -30.03 -0.61 11.00
CA PRO A 147 -31.35 -0.69 10.34
C PRO A 147 -32.41 0.16 11.01
N LYS A 148 -32.39 0.27 12.34
CA LYS A 148 -33.29 1.11 13.12
C LYS A 148 -33.19 2.57 12.72
N HIS A 149 -31.97 3.11 12.64
CA HIS A 149 -31.72 4.50 12.22
C HIS A 149 -32.13 4.71 10.76
N LEU A 150 -31.70 3.84 9.85
CA LEU A 150 -32.00 3.93 8.42
C LEU A 150 -33.50 3.87 8.11
N LYS A 151 -34.28 3.06 8.88
CA LYS A 151 -35.73 3.07 8.81
C LYS A 151 -36.33 4.39 9.29
N SER A 152 -35.81 4.99 10.35
CA SER A 152 -36.29 6.29 10.85
C SER A 152 -36.09 7.43 9.84
N LEU A 153 -35.11 7.32 8.97
CA LEU A 153 -34.82 8.25 7.86
C LEU A 153 -35.67 7.93 6.60
N GLY A 154 -36.44 6.84 6.57
CA GLY A 154 -37.14 6.40 5.37
C GLY A 154 -36.23 5.89 4.25
N LEU A 155 -34.97 5.59 4.55
CA LEU A 155 -34.01 5.03 3.60
C LEU A 155 -34.10 3.50 3.52
N LEU A 156 -34.55 2.87 4.60
CA LEU A 156 -34.84 1.44 4.64
C LEU A 156 -36.33 1.25 4.87
N PRO A 157 -37.03 0.37 4.12
CA PRO A 157 -38.47 0.15 4.30
C PRO A 157 -38.81 -0.35 5.71
N HIS A 158 -39.92 0.11 6.29
CA HIS A 158 -40.40 -0.41 7.58
C HIS A 158 -40.66 -1.91 7.54
N SER A 159 -41.00 -2.47 6.36
CA SER A 159 -41.17 -3.90 6.12
C SER A 159 -39.86 -4.69 6.07
N PHE A 160 -38.70 -4.04 6.11
CA PHE A 160 -37.44 -4.74 6.17
C PHE A 160 -37.34 -5.52 7.50
N VAL A 161 -37.17 -6.82 7.40
CA VAL A 161 -37.03 -7.71 8.56
C VAL A 161 -35.56 -8.14 8.64
N GLU A 162 -34.95 -7.85 9.77
CA GLU A 162 -33.59 -8.34 10.08
C GLU A 162 -33.64 -9.84 10.37
N ASN A 163 -32.64 -10.56 9.98
CA ASN A 163 -32.43 -11.96 10.31
C ASN A 163 -30.93 -12.23 10.54
N GLU A 164 -30.64 -13.38 11.13
CA GLU A 164 -29.28 -13.75 11.49
C GLU A 164 -28.29 -13.73 10.27
N GLU A 165 -28.76 -14.13 9.09
CA GLU A 165 -27.91 -14.17 7.88
C GLU A 165 -27.52 -12.76 7.40
N ILE A 166 -28.46 -11.81 7.48
CA ILE A 166 -28.20 -10.38 7.17
C ILE A 166 -27.23 -9.81 8.20
N ASP A 167 -27.43 -10.12 9.49
CA ASP A 167 -26.56 -9.64 10.57
C ASP A 167 -25.13 -10.16 10.41
N ILE A 168 -24.95 -11.43 10.05
CA ILE A 168 -23.63 -12.01 9.80
C ILE A 168 -22.94 -11.37 8.59
N ASN A 169 -23.67 -11.14 7.48
CA ASN A 169 -23.14 -10.42 6.33
C ASN A 169 -22.70 -9.01 6.71
N PHE A 170 -23.53 -8.26 7.42
CA PHE A 170 -23.25 -6.91 7.89
C PHE A 170 -22.02 -6.88 8.80
N LEU A 171 -21.94 -7.75 9.79
CA LEU A 171 -20.82 -7.84 10.70
C LEU A 171 -19.51 -8.24 9.99
N LEU A 172 -19.57 -9.15 8.99
CA LEU A 172 -18.38 -9.50 8.21
C LEU A 172 -17.88 -8.32 7.38
N LYS A 173 -18.78 -7.58 6.74
CA LYS A 173 -18.43 -6.37 5.99
C LYS A 173 -17.68 -5.37 6.87
N GLN A 174 -18.17 -5.11 8.05
CA GLN A 174 -17.51 -4.24 9.04
C GLN A 174 -16.19 -4.85 9.55
N ALA A 175 -16.16 -6.13 9.88
CA ALA A 175 -14.98 -6.78 10.43
C ALA A 175 -13.80 -6.79 9.46
N LEU A 176 -14.03 -6.94 8.15
CA LEU A 176 -12.99 -6.90 7.14
C LEU A 176 -12.24 -5.55 7.13
N THR A 177 -12.90 -4.48 7.53
CA THR A 177 -12.29 -3.15 7.62
C THR A 177 -11.81 -2.85 9.04
N ILE A 178 -12.68 -2.99 10.04
CA ILE A 178 -12.40 -2.57 11.43
C ILE A 178 -11.44 -3.53 12.13
N VAL A 179 -11.73 -4.84 12.09
CA VAL A 179 -10.90 -5.86 12.75
C VAL A 179 -9.69 -6.20 11.90
N GLY A 180 -9.89 -6.30 10.59
CA GLY A 180 -8.84 -6.69 9.64
C GLY A 180 -7.64 -5.74 9.61
N THR A 181 -7.81 -4.45 9.93
CA THR A 181 -6.71 -3.47 9.96
C THR A 181 -5.84 -3.57 11.21
N LEU A 182 -6.32 -4.17 12.31
CA LEU A 182 -5.59 -4.20 13.59
C LEU A 182 -4.21 -4.87 13.49
N PRO A 183 -4.06 -6.06 12.88
CA PRO A 183 -2.74 -6.69 12.73
C PRO A 183 -1.76 -5.83 11.95
N PHE A 184 -2.21 -5.20 10.85
CA PHE A 184 -1.37 -4.31 10.06
C PHE A 184 -0.89 -3.11 10.85
N THR A 185 -1.80 -2.44 11.56
CA THR A 185 -1.51 -1.25 12.34
C THR A 185 -0.51 -1.55 13.46
N PHE A 186 -0.72 -2.64 14.18
CA PHE A 186 0.18 -3.09 15.24
C PHE A 186 1.57 -3.45 14.67
N MET A 187 1.62 -4.23 13.61
CA MET A 187 2.87 -4.66 12.96
C MET A 187 3.69 -3.46 12.48
N LEU A 188 3.05 -2.50 11.79
CA LEU A 188 3.73 -1.33 11.25
C LEU A 188 4.40 -0.50 12.35
N GLU A 189 3.68 -0.17 13.42
CA GLU A 189 4.26 0.59 14.52
C GLU A 189 5.29 -0.19 15.32
N GLN A 190 5.08 -1.47 15.53
CA GLN A 190 6.07 -2.31 16.18
C GLN A 190 7.38 -2.35 15.37
N TRP A 191 7.29 -2.44 14.03
CA TRP A 191 8.44 -2.36 13.14
C TRP A 191 9.13 -0.98 13.25
N ARG A 192 8.39 0.13 13.19
CA ARG A 192 8.94 1.50 13.35
C ARG A 192 9.65 1.67 14.70
N TRP A 193 9.04 1.25 15.79
CA TRP A 193 9.66 1.37 17.12
C TRP A 193 10.95 0.54 17.24
N LYS A 194 10.99 -0.65 16.67
CA LYS A 194 12.20 -1.47 16.64
C LYS A 194 13.29 -0.81 15.78
N MET A 195 12.92 -0.24 14.64
CA MET A 195 13.83 0.50 13.77
C MET A 195 14.41 1.73 14.50
N PHE A 196 13.56 2.56 15.10
CA PHE A 196 14.01 3.75 15.82
C PHE A 196 14.88 3.45 17.05
N ARG A 197 14.68 2.30 17.70
CA ARG A 197 15.54 1.83 18.79
C ARG A 197 16.84 1.17 18.31
N GLY A 198 17.06 1.06 17.01
CA GLY A 198 18.23 0.39 16.44
C GLY A 198 18.22 -1.13 16.62
N GLU A 199 17.09 -1.74 16.94
CA GLU A 199 16.94 -3.20 17.08
C GLU A 199 16.95 -3.90 15.72
N ILE A 200 16.63 -3.17 14.65
CA ILE A 200 16.71 -3.64 13.27
C ILE A 200 17.84 -2.89 12.58
N PRO A 201 18.91 -3.57 12.14
CA PRO A 201 19.98 -2.95 11.36
C PRO A 201 19.45 -2.33 10.06
N THR A 202 20.10 -1.27 9.58
CA THR A 202 19.67 -0.52 8.40
C THR A 202 19.64 -1.36 7.12
N ASP A 203 20.51 -2.35 7.02
CA ASP A 203 20.59 -3.31 5.93
C ASP A 203 19.57 -4.48 6.03
N GLN A 204 18.60 -4.38 6.96
CA GLN A 204 17.57 -5.39 7.18
C GLN A 204 16.16 -4.81 7.37
N TRP A 205 15.97 -3.54 7.08
CA TRP A 205 14.67 -2.87 7.32
C TRP A 205 13.55 -3.51 6.51
N MET A 206 13.73 -3.70 5.20
CA MET A 206 12.72 -4.31 4.34
C MET A 206 12.53 -5.80 4.62
N LYS A 207 13.62 -6.52 4.80
CA LYS A 207 13.56 -7.93 5.20
C LYS A 207 12.72 -8.13 6.46
N LYS A 208 12.98 -7.35 7.51
CA LYS A 208 12.23 -7.43 8.78
C LYS A 208 10.80 -6.94 8.67
N PHE A 209 10.54 -5.93 7.86
CA PHE A 209 9.19 -5.47 7.57
C PHE A 209 8.34 -6.60 6.97
N TRP A 210 8.82 -7.28 5.94
CA TRP A 210 8.09 -8.36 5.28
C TRP A 210 8.02 -9.65 6.12
N GLU A 211 9.05 -9.96 6.92
CA GLU A 211 8.98 -11.04 7.91
C GLU A 211 7.84 -10.80 8.91
N MET A 212 7.81 -9.62 9.53
CA MET A 212 6.76 -9.26 10.48
C MET A 212 5.37 -9.17 9.82
N LYS A 213 5.30 -8.70 8.58
CA LYS A 213 4.04 -8.64 7.83
C LYS A 213 3.49 -10.03 7.53
N ARG A 214 4.36 -10.99 7.21
CA ARG A 214 3.98 -12.40 7.03
C ARG A 214 3.51 -13.03 8.33
N GLU A 215 4.24 -12.81 9.42
CA GLU A 215 3.92 -13.37 10.73
C GLU A 215 2.63 -12.82 11.33
N ILE A 216 2.44 -11.51 11.29
CA ILE A 216 1.38 -10.81 12.05
C ILE A 216 0.15 -10.57 11.18
N VAL A 217 0.34 -10.24 9.90
CA VAL A 217 -0.75 -9.86 8.99
C VAL A 217 -1.16 -11.00 8.06
N GLY A 218 -0.28 -11.97 7.82
CA GLY A 218 -0.53 -13.08 6.89
C GLY A 218 -0.40 -12.65 5.42
N VAL A 219 0.40 -11.63 5.13
CA VAL A 219 0.62 -11.11 3.77
C VAL A 219 2.09 -11.20 3.42
N VAL A 220 2.37 -11.69 2.24
CA VAL A 220 3.72 -11.76 1.65
C VAL A 220 3.88 -10.75 0.53
N GLU A 221 5.12 -10.40 0.26
CA GLU A 221 5.47 -9.60 -0.91
C GLU A 221 5.12 -10.34 -2.22
N PRO A 222 4.61 -9.65 -3.24
CA PRO A 222 4.32 -10.26 -4.55
C PRO A 222 5.60 -10.66 -5.31
N VAL A 223 6.66 -9.92 -5.12
CA VAL A 223 8.04 -10.21 -5.53
C VAL A 223 8.97 -9.81 -4.39
N PRO A 224 10.13 -10.47 -4.18
CA PRO A 224 11.05 -10.09 -3.12
C PRO A 224 11.48 -8.63 -3.26
N HIS A 225 11.35 -7.89 -2.16
CA HIS A 225 11.82 -6.51 -2.02
C HIS A 225 13.01 -6.48 -1.08
N ASP A 226 14.15 -6.07 -1.60
CA ASP A 226 15.38 -5.88 -0.84
C ASP A 226 15.48 -4.45 -0.27
N GLU A 227 16.62 -4.10 0.28
CA GLU A 227 16.84 -2.82 0.94
C GLU A 227 16.97 -1.63 -0.04
N THR A 228 16.83 -1.85 -1.35
CA THR A 228 16.71 -0.75 -2.34
C THR A 228 15.30 -0.17 -2.38
N TYR A 229 14.32 -0.87 -1.80
CA TYR A 229 12.95 -0.42 -1.62
C TYR A 229 12.73 0.23 -0.26
N CYS A 230 11.66 0.99 -0.13
CA CYS A 230 11.19 1.52 1.14
C CYS A 230 9.66 1.45 1.21
N ASP A 231 9.13 0.23 1.20
CA ASP A 231 7.68 -0.02 1.15
C ASP A 231 6.87 0.68 2.24
N PRO A 232 7.33 0.76 3.50
CA PRO A 232 6.59 1.47 4.54
C PRO A 232 6.36 2.95 4.22
N ALA A 233 7.28 3.60 3.50
CA ALA A 233 7.18 5.01 3.14
C ALA A 233 6.11 5.29 2.06
N ALA A 234 5.58 4.28 1.38
CA ALA A 234 4.41 4.42 0.53
C ALA A 234 3.16 4.82 1.33
N LEU A 235 3.16 4.64 2.66
CA LEU A 235 2.12 5.12 3.53
C LEU A 235 2.42 6.56 3.97
N PHE A 236 1.48 7.48 3.70
CA PHE A 236 1.58 8.90 4.06
C PHE A 236 2.04 9.13 5.51
N HIS A 237 1.51 8.38 6.47
CA HIS A 237 1.85 8.51 7.89
C HIS A 237 3.31 8.18 8.19
N VAL A 238 3.89 7.22 7.49
CA VAL A 238 5.30 6.87 7.65
C VAL A 238 6.18 7.93 7.00
N ALA A 239 5.85 8.35 5.77
CA ALA A 239 6.61 9.37 5.04
C ALA A 239 6.59 10.74 5.72
N ASN A 240 5.54 11.06 6.49
CA ASN A 240 5.35 12.35 7.18
C ASN A 240 5.50 12.26 8.71
N ASP A 241 6.05 11.15 9.21
CA ASP A 241 6.35 10.93 10.63
C ASP A 241 5.13 11.05 11.57
N TYR A 242 3.95 10.64 11.10
CA TYR A 242 2.77 10.53 11.97
C TYR A 242 2.72 9.19 12.68
N SER A 243 2.28 9.19 13.96
CA SER A 243 1.94 7.98 14.71
C SER A 243 0.85 7.20 13.98
N PHE A 244 1.00 5.88 13.92
CA PHE A 244 0.02 5.00 13.29
C PHE A 244 -0.71 4.10 14.30
N ILE A 245 -0.16 3.91 15.50
CA ILE A 245 -0.81 3.12 16.56
C ILE A 245 -2.15 3.72 17.01
N ARG A 246 -2.39 5.01 16.73
CA ARG A 246 -3.66 5.69 17.01
C ARG A 246 -4.86 4.96 16.38
N TYR A 247 -4.68 4.36 15.21
CA TYR A 247 -5.73 3.60 14.52
C TYR A 247 -6.01 2.24 15.17
N PHE A 248 -5.03 1.66 15.88
CA PHE A 248 -5.26 0.50 16.72
C PHE A 248 -6.02 0.88 18.01
N THR A 249 -5.52 1.89 18.71
CA THR A 249 -6.10 2.33 19.99
C THR A 249 -7.50 2.91 19.80
N ARG A 250 -7.74 3.69 18.71
CA ARG A 250 -9.07 4.20 18.37
C ARG A 250 -10.10 3.09 18.30
N THR A 251 -9.74 1.99 17.62
CA THR A 251 -10.66 0.86 17.43
C THR A 251 -11.09 0.25 18.76
N ILE A 252 -10.19 0.19 19.75
CA ILE A 252 -10.56 -0.28 21.07
C ILE A 252 -11.44 0.75 21.80
N TYR A 253 -11.08 2.03 21.79
CA TYR A 253 -11.86 3.09 22.45
C TYR A 253 -13.23 3.28 21.84
N GLN A 254 -13.35 3.19 20.52
CA GLN A 254 -14.61 3.23 19.78
C GLN A 254 -15.66 2.30 20.40
N PHE A 255 -15.31 1.03 20.62
CA PHE A 255 -16.25 0.07 21.19
C PHE A 255 -16.45 0.23 22.70
N GLN A 256 -15.45 0.74 23.44
CA GLN A 256 -15.67 1.12 24.83
C GLN A 256 -16.65 2.29 24.96
N PHE A 257 -16.54 3.30 24.11
CA PHE A 257 -17.47 4.43 24.06
C PHE A 257 -18.85 3.98 23.60
N GLN A 258 -18.93 3.21 22.53
CA GLN A 258 -20.20 2.67 21.99
C GLN A 258 -20.95 1.90 23.08
N LYS A 259 -20.30 0.96 23.77
CA LYS A 259 -20.93 0.19 24.84
C LYS A 259 -21.45 1.06 25.97
N ALA A 260 -20.64 2.02 26.41
CA ALA A 260 -21.02 2.93 27.50
C ALA A 260 -22.25 3.78 27.12
N LEU A 261 -22.28 4.34 25.90
CA LEU A 261 -23.42 5.12 25.42
C LEU A 261 -24.66 4.26 25.25
N CYS A 262 -24.52 3.06 24.71
CA CYS A 262 -25.63 2.10 24.55
C CYS A 262 -26.25 1.72 25.90
N GLN A 263 -25.42 1.51 26.93
CA GLN A 263 -25.92 1.24 28.28
C GLN A 263 -26.71 2.42 28.87
N ILE A 264 -26.22 3.66 28.64
CA ILE A 264 -26.91 4.89 29.07
C ILE A 264 -28.23 5.06 28.34
N ALA A 265 -28.26 4.76 27.04
CA ALA A 265 -29.48 4.79 26.20
C ALA A 265 -30.44 3.65 26.51
N GLY A 266 -30.15 2.78 27.50
CA GLY A 266 -31.02 1.67 27.88
C GLY A 266 -31.08 0.55 26.84
N HIS A 267 -30.11 0.46 25.93
CA HIS A 267 -30.06 -0.60 24.95
C HIS A 267 -29.92 -1.98 25.62
N SER A 268 -30.77 -2.91 25.23
CA SER A 268 -30.70 -4.31 25.63
C SER A 268 -30.64 -5.20 24.39
N GLY A 269 -29.73 -6.18 24.38
CA GLY A 269 -29.53 -7.08 23.25
C GLY A 269 -28.12 -6.96 22.66
N GLU A 270 -27.98 -7.35 21.42
CA GLU A 270 -26.68 -7.38 20.71
C GLU A 270 -26.15 -5.98 20.47
N LEU A 271 -24.88 -5.75 20.84
CA LEU A 271 -24.27 -4.41 20.81
C LEU A 271 -24.26 -3.79 19.41
N HIS A 272 -24.14 -4.59 18.35
CA HIS A 272 -24.13 -4.12 16.97
C HIS A 272 -25.48 -3.56 16.48
N LYS A 273 -26.57 -3.80 17.21
CA LYS A 273 -27.91 -3.27 16.93
C LYS A 273 -28.22 -1.98 17.70
N CYS A 274 -27.28 -1.51 18.50
CA CYS A 274 -27.47 -0.31 19.29
C CYS A 274 -27.44 0.96 18.42
N ASP A 275 -28.50 1.75 18.55
CA ASP A 275 -28.65 3.09 18.00
C ASP A 275 -28.91 4.06 19.14
N ILE A 276 -28.07 5.06 19.30
CA ILE A 276 -28.15 6.08 20.35
C ILE A 276 -28.97 7.32 19.92
N THR A 277 -29.52 7.33 18.70
CA THR A 277 -30.33 8.46 18.19
C THR A 277 -31.47 8.79 19.15
N ASN A 278 -31.71 10.09 19.33
CA ASN A 278 -32.72 10.64 20.25
C ASN A 278 -32.48 10.42 21.76
N ASP A 279 -31.28 9.95 22.14
CA ASP A 279 -30.94 9.79 23.55
C ASP A 279 -30.10 10.95 24.08
N THR A 280 -30.74 11.92 24.71
CA THR A 280 -30.07 13.11 25.28
C THR A 280 -29.22 12.79 26.51
N ASN A 281 -29.43 11.66 27.20
CA ASN A 281 -28.59 11.23 28.32
C ASN A 281 -27.24 10.72 27.78
N ALA A 282 -27.27 9.89 26.74
CA ALA A 282 -26.06 9.48 26.04
C ALA A 282 -25.33 10.69 25.47
N GLY A 283 -26.02 11.64 24.83
CA GLY A 283 -25.44 12.87 24.33
C GLY A 283 -24.85 13.76 25.42
N THR A 284 -25.49 13.87 26.60
CA THR A 284 -24.95 14.61 27.75
C THR A 284 -23.64 13.99 28.27
N LYS A 285 -23.60 12.67 28.33
CA LYS A 285 -22.40 11.94 28.74
C LYS A 285 -21.25 12.13 27.75
N LEU A 286 -21.56 12.03 26.46
CA LEU A 286 -20.63 12.28 25.38
C LEU A 286 -20.09 13.69 25.42
N ARG A 287 -20.95 14.71 25.51
CA ARG A 287 -20.57 16.12 25.68
C ARG A 287 -19.64 16.33 26.85
N GLY A 288 -19.86 15.61 27.97
CA GLY A 288 -18.99 15.65 29.15
C GLY A 288 -17.55 15.23 28.83
N LEU A 289 -17.36 14.25 27.93
CA LEU A 289 -16.05 13.84 27.44
C LEU A 289 -15.46 14.92 26.50
N LEU A 290 -16.25 15.35 25.48
CA LEU A 290 -15.78 16.25 24.44
C LEU A 290 -15.30 17.59 25.01
N LYS A 291 -16.03 18.16 25.99
CA LYS A 291 -15.66 19.44 26.65
C LYS A 291 -14.34 19.41 27.39
N LEU A 292 -13.87 18.25 27.81
CA LEU A 292 -12.58 18.15 28.49
C LEU A 292 -11.41 18.46 27.56
N GLY A 293 -11.55 18.15 26.27
CA GLY A 293 -10.41 18.18 25.38
C GLY A 293 -9.23 17.41 26.00
N LYS A 294 -8.05 18.01 25.97
CA LYS A 294 -6.80 17.49 26.55
C LYS A 294 -6.50 18.02 27.97
N SER A 295 -7.50 18.66 28.60
CA SER A 295 -7.30 19.31 29.93
C SER A 295 -7.17 18.33 31.08
N ARG A 296 -7.43 17.05 30.85
CA ARG A 296 -7.30 15.97 31.84
C ARG A 296 -6.51 14.80 31.24
N PRO A 297 -5.85 13.98 32.09
CA PRO A 297 -5.26 12.74 31.65
C PRO A 297 -6.31 11.87 30.93
N TRP A 298 -5.92 11.22 29.83
CA TRP A 298 -6.85 10.39 29.05
C TRP A 298 -7.50 9.26 29.87
N THR A 299 -6.81 8.75 30.88
CA THR A 299 -7.33 7.72 31.80
C THR A 299 -8.51 8.23 32.63
N GLU A 300 -8.45 9.51 33.05
CA GLU A 300 -9.55 10.18 33.76
C GLU A 300 -10.72 10.48 32.80
N ALA A 301 -10.41 10.96 31.61
CA ALA A 301 -11.42 11.20 30.57
C ALA A 301 -12.15 9.91 30.18
N LEU A 302 -11.40 8.81 30.00
CA LEU A 302 -11.97 7.48 29.73
C LEU A 302 -12.83 6.99 30.90
N TRP A 303 -12.35 7.16 32.13
CA TRP A 303 -13.11 6.82 33.32
C TRP A 303 -14.44 7.59 33.38
N ASN A 304 -14.40 8.88 33.17
CA ASN A 304 -15.59 9.73 33.18
C ASN A 304 -16.60 9.28 32.11
N MET A 305 -16.13 8.79 30.97
CA MET A 305 -16.99 8.33 29.88
C MET A 305 -17.52 6.92 30.12
N THR A 306 -16.67 5.98 30.53
CA THR A 306 -16.95 4.54 30.47
C THR A 306 -16.96 3.83 31.81
N GLY A 307 -16.52 4.51 32.89
CA GLY A 307 -16.26 3.87 34.18
C GLY A 307 -15.00 2.99 34.20
N GLN A 308 -14.17 3.05 33.16
CA GLN A 308 -12.92 2.29 33.03
C GLN A 308 -11.77 3.25 32.80
N SER A 309 -10.65 3.07 33.49
CA SER A 309 -9.44 3.91 33.35
C SER A 309 -8.37 3.30 32.44
N ARG A 310 -8.65 2.15 31.85
CA ARG A 310 -7.73 1.41 30.97
C ARG A 310 -8.42 1.00 29.70
N MET A 311 -7.64 0.87 28.64
CA MET A 311 -8.08 0.29 27.37
C MET A 311 -8.56 -1.15 27.59
N ASN A 312 -9.73 -1.48 27.04
CA ASN A 312 -10.38 -2.78 27.20
C ASN A 312 -11.01 -3.23 25.88
N SER A 313 -10.54 -4.36 25.36
CA SER A 313 -11.03 -4.92 24.10
C SER A 313 -12.34 -5.73 24.22
N ALA A 314 -12.84 -5.97 25.45
CA ALA A 314 -14.04 -6.78 25.63
C ALA A 314 -15.28 -6.23 24.88
N PRO A 315 -15.54 -4.90 24.81
CA PRO A 315 -16.64 -4.37 24.01
C PRO A 315 -16.51 -4.62 22.50
N LEU A 316 -15.29 -4.56 21.95
CA LEU A 316 -15.03 -4.93 20.56
C LEU A 316 -15.36 -6.40 20.30
N LEU A 317 -14.90 -7.28 21.16
CA LEU A 317 -15.19 -8.72 21.07
C LEU A 317 -16.67 -9.02 21.22
N GLU A 318 -17.38 -8.29 22.09
CA GLU A 318 -18.82 -8.39 22.27
C GLU A 318 -19.60 -7.97 21.02
N TYR A 319 -19.19 -6.86 20.38
CA TYR A 319 -19.83 -6.36 19.16
C TYR A 319 -19.77 -7.39 18.02
N PHE A 320 -18.61 -8.01 17.83
CA PHE A 320 -18.39 -9.00 16.78
C PHE A 320 -18.64 -10.45 17.22
N ASN A 321 -19.12 -10.69 18.44
CA ASN A 321 -19.30 -12.04 18.96
C ASN A 321 -20.24 -12.91 18.12
N PRO A 322 -21.39 -12.43 17.58
CA PRO A 322 -22.23 -13.24 16.70
C PRO A 322 -21.47 -13.75 15.47
N LEU A 323 -20.72 -12.88 14.81
CA LEU A 323 -19.87 -13.25 13.68
C LEU A 323 -18.79 -14.25 14.10
N TYR A 324 -18.13 -14.04 15.24
CA TYR A 324 -17.07 -14.91 15.72
C TYR A 324 -17.58 -16.34 15.96
N ILE A 325 -18.74 -16.47 16.61
CA ILE A 325 -19.38 -17.77 16.87
C ILE A 325 -19.71 -18.46 15.54
N TRP A 326 -20.34 -17.73 14.62
CA TRP A 326 -20.70 -18.24 13.30
C TRP A 326 -19.47 -18.72 12.51
N LEU A 327 -18.42 -17.89 12.42
CA LEU A 327 -17.16 -18.24 11.73
C LEU A 327 -16.48 -19.46 12.33
N LYS A 328 -16.48 -19.58 13.66
CA LYS A 328 -15.91 -20.74 14.36
C LYS A 328 -16.64 -22.04 14.00
N GLU A 329 -17.97 -21.99 13.99
CA GLU A 329 -18.80 -23.15 13.65
C GLU A 329 -18.70 -23.51 12.17
N ASP A 330 -18.72 -22.51 11.27
CA ASP A 330 -18.59 -22.71 9.82
C ASP A 330 -17.21 -23.29 9.45
N ASN A 331 -16.14 -22.79 10.06
CA ASN A 331 -14.79 -23.35 9.87
C ASN A 331 -14.70 -24.79 10.37
N ARG A 332 -15.30 -25.08 11.53
CA ARG A 332 -15.34 -26.44 12.08
C ARG A 332 -16.11 -27.41 11.16
N LYS A 333 -17.29 -26.98 10.71
CA LYS A 333 -18.17 -27.78 9.83
C LYS A 333 -17.50 -28.08 8.48
N ASN A 334 -16.82 -27.09 7.91
CA ASN A 334 -16.18 -27.21 6.61
C ASN A 334 -14.70 -27.66 6.71
N LYS A 335 -14.22 -27.99 7.90
CA LYS A 335 -12.83 -28.43 8.16
C LYS A 335 -11.78 -27.47 7.56
N ARG A 336 -12.05 -26.16 7.62
CA ARG A 336 -11.10 -25.17 7.11
C ARG A 336 -9.92 -25.03 8.05
N GLN A 337 -8.75 -24.83 7.48
CA GLN A 337 -7.55 -24.49 8.24
C GLN A 337 -7.74 -23.09 8.84
N ILE A 338 -7.44 -22.95 10.14
CA ILE A 338 -7.45 -21.66 10.84
C ILE A 338 -6.01 -21.13 10.88
N GLY A 339 -5.86 -19.84 10.55
CA GLY A 339 -4.56 -19.20 10.44
C GLY A 339 -3.86 -19.52 9.13
N TRP A 340 -2.58 -19.22 9.07
CA TRP A 340 -1.74 -19.39 7.87
C TRP A 340 -0.36 -19.93 8.24
N ASP A 341 0.31 -20.49 7.25
CA ASP A 341 1.70 -20.91 7.38
C ASP A 341 2.62 -19.69 7.26
N THR A 342 3.26 -19.32 8.35
CA THR A 342 4.19 -18.18 8.43
C THR A 342 5.47 -18.37 7.61
N GLN A 343 5.76 -19.61 7.22
CA GLN A 343 6.87 -19.95 6.32
C GLN A 343 6.45 -20.05 4.85
N TRP A 344 5.14 -19.93 4.57
CA TRP A 344 4.64 -20.00 3.22
C TRP A 344 5.20 -18.85 2.35
N SER A 345 5.63 -19.19 1.15
CA SER A 345 5.99 -18.23 0.10
C SER A 345 5.29 -18.68 -1.19
N PRO A 346 4.65 -17.77 -1.93
CA PRO A 346 3.99 -18.10 -3.19
C PRO A 346 4.97 -18.69 -4.22
N HIS A 347 6.26 -18.42 -4.02
CA HIS A 347 7.33 -18.79 -4.96
C HIS A 347 8.05 -20.09 -4.61
N ILE A 348 7.80 -20.70 -3.44
CA ILE A 348 8.45 -21.99 -3.06
C ILE A 348 8.14 -23.07 -4.08
N LYS A 349 6.91 -23.15 -4.57
CA LYS A 349 6.50 -24.17 -5.55
C LYS A 349 7.29 -24.05 -6.86
N ASP A 350 7.58 -22.84 -7.29
CA ASP A 350 8.25 -22.53 -8.56
C ASP A 350 9.75 -22.23 -8.38
N SER A 351 10.30 -22.44 -7.19
CA SER A 351 11.68 -22.16 -6.85
C SER A 351 12.53 -23.41 -6.70
N PHE A 352 13.82 -23.22 -6.83
CA PHE A 352 14.83 -24.23 -6.51
C PHE A 352 15.58 -23.85 -5.24
N LYS A 353 15.83 -24.84 -4.38
CA LYS A 353 16.73 -24.68 -3.25
C LYS A 353 18.16 -24.94 -3.70
N VAL A 354 19.05 -24.04 -3.30
CA VAL A 354 20.50 -24.18 -3.51
C VAL A 354 21.17 -24.38 -2.16
N ARG A 355 22.14 -25.27 -2.12
CA ARG A 355 23.05 -25.49 -0.98
C ARG A 355 24.49 -25.37 -1.45
N ILE A 356 25.29 -24.62 -0.72
CA ILE A 356 26.70 -24.36 -1.07
C ILE A 356 27.59 -24.72 0.10
N SER A 357 28.63 -25.51 -0.17
CA SER A 357 29.57 -26.01 0.82
C SER A 357 30.98 -25.55 0.52
N LEU A 358 31.23 -24.21 0.62
CA LEU A 358 32.54 -23.62 0.30
C LEU A 358 33.68 -24.24 1.08
N LYS A 359 33.50 -24.46 2.39
CA LYS A 359 34.56 -25.06 3.22
C LYS A 359 34.85 -26.52 2.85
N ALA A 360 33.86 -27.27 2.39
CA ALA A 360 34.07 -28.64 1.91
C ALA A 360 34.80 -28.66 0.56
N ALA A 361 34.60 -27.64 -0.28
CA ALA A 361 35.23 -27.54 -1.60
C ALA A 361 36.65 -26.97 -1.55
N LEU A 362 36.88 -25.92 -0.78
CA LEU A 362 38.06 -25.05 -0.85
C LEU A 362 38.92 -25.11 0.43
N GLY A 363 38.47 -25.79 1.48
CA GLY A 363 39.22 -25.91 2.73
C GLY A 363 39.53 -24.55 3.36
N GLU A 364 40.81 -24.26 3.54
CA GLU A 364 41.30 -22.98 4.11
C GLU A 364 41.19 -21.81 3.13
N ASP A 365 41.02 -22.06 1.83
CA ASP A 365 40.83 -21.04 0.79
C ASP A 365 39.35 -20.65 0.62
N ALA A 366 38.47 -21.09 1.53
CA ALA A 366 37.05 -20.76 1.50
C ALA A 366 36.84 -19.25 1.70
N TYR A 367 36.20 -18.62 0.74
CA TYR A 367 35.81 -17.21 0.77
C TYR A 367 34.46 -16.98 1.45
N THR A 368 34.15 -15.73 1.73
CA THR A 368 32.84 -15.34 2.32
C THR A 368 31.81 -15.18 1.22
N TRP A 369 30.65 -15.84 1.39
CA TRP A 369 29.51 -15.63 0.51
C TRP A 369 28.75 -14.38 0.93
N ASP A 370 28.73 -13.38 0.07
CA ASP A 370 28.13 -12.08 0.32
C ASP A 370 27.22 -11.59 -0.84
N SER A 371 26.90 -10.32 -0.88
CA SER A 371 26.05 -9.74 -1.92
C SER A 371 26.69 -9.80 -3.33
N SER A 372 28.01 -9.78 -3.42
CA SER A 372 28.73 -9.91 -4.70
C SER A 372 28.58 -11.33 -5.24
N GLU A 373 28.67 -12.32 -4.37
CA GLU A 373 28.47 -13.72 -4.72
C GLU A 373 27.03 -14.01 -5.11
N ASN A 374 26.08 -13.42 -4.39
CA ASN A 374 24.66 -13.47 -4.75
C ASN A 374 24.41 -12.89 -6.15
N TYR A 375 24.94 -11.71 -6.43
CA TYR A 375 24.83 -11.08 -7.76
C TYR A 375 25.49 -11.93 -8.85
N PHE A 376 26.64 -12.52 -8.55
CA PHE A 376 27.35 -13.40 -9.49
C PHE A 376 26.55 -14.68 -9.77
N PHE A 377 25.93 -15.27 -8.75
CA PHE A 377 25.02 -16.38 -8.92
C PHE A 377 23.82 -16.01 -9.80
N GLN A 378 23.15 -14.89 -9.51
CA GLN A 378 22.03 -14.37 -10.29
C GLN A 378 22.43 -14.14 -11.76
N SER A 379 23.58 -13.54 -11.99
CA SER A 379 24.12 -13.29 -13.35
C SER A 379 24.38 -14.59 -14.11
N THR A 380 24.87 -15.64 -13.41
CA THR A 380 25.11 -16.95 -14.01
C THR A 380 23.82 -17.68 -14.38
N VAL A 381 22.78 -17.58 -13.54
CA VAL A 381 21.44 -18.09 -13.85
C VAL A 381 20.85 -17.32 -15.04
N ALA A 382 20.92 -15.98 -15.03
CA ALA A 382 20.41 -15.14 -16.11
C ALA A 382 21.06 -15.47 -17.46
N PHE A 383 22.38 -15.69 -17.44
CA PHE A 383 23.11 -16.15 -18.64
C PHE A 383 22.57 -17.49 -19.14
N SER A 384 22.35 -18.44 -18.23
CA SER A 384 21.87 -19.77 -18.59
C SER A 384 20.45 -19.71 -19.16
N MET A 385 19.62 -18.81 -18.68
CA MET A 385 18.27 -18.57 -19.20
C MET A 385 18.30 -17.96 -20.60
N ARG A 386 19.16 -16.94 -20.86
CA ARG A 386 19.33 -16.36 -22.20
C ARG A 386 19.68 -17.44 -23.21
N LYS A 387 20.71 -18.24 -22.87
CA LYS A 387 21.20 -19.31 -23.76
C LYS A 387 20.13 -20.39 -24.01
N PHE A 388 19.40 -20.78 -22.97
CA PHE A 388 18.33 -21.77 -23.08
C PHE A 388 17.21 -21.29 -24.01
N TRP A 389 16.77 -20.01 -23.86
CA TRP A 389 15.69 -19.47 -24.67
C TRP A 389 16.09 -19.28 -26.13
N GLU A 390 17.31 -18.82 -26.39
CA GLU A 390 17.87 -18.73 -27.75
C GLU A 390 17.94 -20.09 -28.45
N GLU A 391 18.49 -21.11 -27.76
CA GLU A 391 18.71 -22.43 -28.32
C GLU A 391 17.44 -23.28 -28.45
N ASN A 392 16.48 -23.14 -27.51
CA ASN A 392 15.31 -24.04 -27.46
C ASN A 392 14.01 -23.40 -27.91
N LYS A 393 13.91 -22.07 -27.87
CA LYS A 393 12.69 -21.32 -28.26
C LYS A 393 12.92 -20.39 -29.46
N GLY A 394 14.16 -20.15 -29.84
CA GLY A 394 14.50 -19.22 -30.92
C GLY A 394 14.19 -17.76 -30.60
N GLU A 395 14.04 -17.42 -29.29
CA GLU A 395 13.71 -16.09 -28.82
C GLU A 395 14.91 -15.48 -28.07
N LEU A 396 15.26 -14.25 -28.44
CA LEU A 396 16.32 -13.47 -27.80
C LEU A 396 15.72 -12.64 -26.65
N LEU A 397 15.52 -13.26 -25.51
CA LEU A 397 15.11 -12.57 -24.30
C LEU A 397 16.31 -12.17 -23.42
N ASN A 398 16.36 -10.89 -23.05
CA ASN A 398 17.47 -10.36 -22.25
C ASN A 398 17.25 -10.56 -20.76
N PHE A 399 17.47 -11.78 -20.26
CA PHE A 399 17.49 -12.03 -18.83
C PHE A 399 18.70 -11.35 -18.18
N VAL A 400 18.49 -10.61 -17.11
CA VAL A 400 19.51 -9.93 -16.29
C VAL A 400 19.49 -10.48 -14.87
N ALA A 401 20.48 -10.15 -14.04
CA ALA A 401 20.59 -10.63 -12.67
C ALA A 401 19.31 -10.37 -11.85
N GLU A 402 18.69 -9.21 -12.06
CA GLU A 402 17.47 -8.77 -11.39
C GLU A 402 16.25 -9.64 -11.70
N ASN A 403 16.26 -10.42 -12.79
CA ASN A 403 15.22 -11.38 -13.09
C ASN A 403 15.32 -12.67 -12.25
N VAL A 404 16.42 -12.88 -11.57
CA VAL A 404 16.64 -14.03 -10.70
C VAL A 404 16.45 -13.59 -9.25
N LYS A 405 15.40 -14.08 -8.60
CA LYS A 405 15.04 -13.65 -7.26
C LYS A 405 15.50 -14.66 -6.24
N LEU A 406 16.34 -14.22 -5.28
CA LEU A 406 16.84 -15.02 -4.15
C LEU A 406 16.01 -14.73 -2.90
N PHE A 407 15.77 -15.75 -2.08
CA PHE A 407 15.07 -15.61 -0.81
C PHE A 407 15.40 -16.74 0.17
N GLN A 408 15.07 -16.54 1.45
CA GLN A 408 15.34 -17.48 2.56
C GLN A 408 16.81 -17.89 2.66
N GLU A 409 17.71 -16.92 2.55
CA GLU A 409 19.14 -17.14 2.74
C GLU A 409 19.45 -17.50 4.19
N THR A 410 20.32 -18.51 4.39
CA THR A 410 20.73 -18.99 5.69
C THR A 410 22.22 -18.80 5.92
N LYS A 411 22.64 -18.74 7.20
CA LYS A 411 24.08 -18.65 7.58
C LYS A 411 24.93 -19.81 7.09
N ARG A 412 24.33 -20.94 6.69
CA ARG A 412 25.02 -22.10 6.10
C ARG A 412 24.98 -22.10 4.58
N ILE A 413 24.82 -20.95 3.98
CA ILE A 413 24.78 -20.70 2.53
C ILE A 413 23.80 -21.68 1.85
N SER A 414 22.53 -21.55 2.20
CA SER A 414 21.45 -22.13 1.42
C SER A 414 20.37 -21.09 1.22
N PHE A 415 19.83 -21.06 0.02
CA PHE A 415 18.78 -20.11 -0.36
C PHE A 415 17.86 -20.75 -1.39
N TYR A 416 16.72 -20.12 -1.62
CA TYR A 416 15.83 -20.45 -2.73
C TYR A 416 15.95 -19.38 -3.80
N PHE A 417 15.74 -19.79 -5.06
CA PHE A 417 15.62 -18.82 -6.15
C PHE A 417 14.54 -19.25 -7.15
N TYR A 418 13.97 -18.28 -7.83
CA TYR A 418 13.11 -18.43 -9.00
C TYR A 418 13.46 -17.36 -10.02
N VAL A 419 12.97 -17.51 -11.25
CA VAL A 419 13.26 -16.61 -12.36
C VAL A 419 11.96 -15.97 -12.84
N VAL A 420 11.96 -14.66 -13.06
CA VAL A 420 10.84 -13.92 -13.64
C VAL A 420 11.13 -13.52 -15.09
N HIS A 421 10.07 -13.35 -15.85
CA HIS A 421 10.16 -12.98 -17.27
C HIS A 421 10.72 -11.55 -17.43
N PRO A 422 11.71 -11.29 -18.31
CA PRO A 422 12.38 -9.99 -18.43
C PRO A 422 11.44 -8.82 -18.77
N ILE A 423 10.37 -9.07 -19.53
CA ILE A 423 9.41 -8.02 -19.94
C ILE A 423 8.25 -7.90 -18.95
N ASN A 424 7.93 -8.98 -18.23
CA ASN A 424 6.83 -9.00 -17.26
C ASN A 424 7.29 -9.61 -15.94
N ASN A 425 7.76 -8.77 -15.02
CA ASN A 425 8.30 -9.17 -13.73
C ASN A 425 7.30 -9.91 -12.80
N THR A 426 6.01 -9.92 -13.13
CA THR A 426 5.00 -10.67 -12.38
C THR A 426 4.84 -12.10 -12.88
N MET A 427 5.38 -12.43 -14.05
CA MET A 427 5.31 -13.75 -14.66
C MET A 427 6.54 -14.57 -14.28
N ILE A 428 6.34 -15.63 -13.48
CA ILE A 428 7.40 -16.56 -13.12
C ILE A 428 7.64 -17.54 -14.26
N ILE A 429 8.90 -17.77 -14.58
CA ILE A 429 9.31 -18.77 -15.56
C ILE A 429 9.05 -20.18 -14.99
N PRO A 430 8.43 -21.08 -15.76
CA PRO A 430 8.16 -22.44 -15.31
C PRO A 430 9.41 -23.16 -14.82
N LYS A 431 9.27 -23.86 -13.69
CA LYS A 431 10.36 -24.60 -13.06
C LYS A 431 11.09 -25.54 -13.99
N SER A 432 10.35 -26.22 -14.90
CA SER A 432 10.93 -27.12 -15.90
C SER A 432 11.87 -26.42 -16.90
N GLU A 433 11.64 -25.15 -17.20
CA GLU A 433 12.51 -24.40 -18.12
C GLU A 433 13.78 -23.94 -17.40
N VAL A 434 13.64 -23.45 -16.16
CA VAL A 434 14.78 -23.10 -15.31
C VAL A 434 15.66 -24.31 -15.03
N GLU A 435 15.06 -25.47 -14.76
CA GLU A 435 15.78 -26.74 -14.59
C GLU A 435 16.60 -27.09 -15.83
N GLN A 436 16.00 -27.02 -17.01
CA GLN A 436 16.68 -27.34 -18.27
C GLN A 436 17.84 -26.36 -18.53
N ALA A 437 17.63 -25.06 -18.30
CA ALA A 437 18.67 -24.05 -18.46
C ALA A 437 19.89 -24.31 -17.54
N ILE A 438 19.64 -24.66 -16.29
CA ILE A 438 20.69 -25.00 -15.32
C ILE A 438 21.42 -26.29 -15.74
N ARG A 439 20.69 -27.34 -16.11
CA ARG A 439 21.28 -28.61 -16.55
C ARG A 439 22.18 -28.45 -17.76
N GLN A 440 21.75 -27.67 -18.75
CA GLN A 440 22.54 -27.40 -19.97
C GLN A 440 23.82 -26.60 -19.69
N ASN A 441 23.84 -25.78 -18.63
CA ASN A 441 24.95 -24.90 -18.29
C ASN A 441 25.63 -25.25 -16.95
N ARG A 442 25.44 -26.49 -16.43
CA ARG A 442 25.89 -26.92 -15.11
C ARG A 442 27.38 -26.65 -14.86
N ASN A 443 28.23 -26.99 -15.82
CA ASN A 443 29.69 -26.79 -15.71
C ASN A 443 30.07 -25.30 -15.58
N ARG A 444 29.25 -24.40 -16.12
CA ARG A 444 29.50 -22.97 -15.96
C ARG A 444 29.29 -22.51 -14.52
N PHE A 445 28.27 -23.03 -13.86
CA PHE A 445 28.06 -22.78 -12.42
C PHE A 445 29.25 -23.32 -11.61
N ASN A 446 29.63 -24.57 -11.82
CA ASN A 446 30.73 -25.17 -11.10
C ASN A 446 32.03 -24.43 -11.30
N ASN A 447 32.35 -24.03 -12.52
CA ASN A 447 33.56 -23.28 -12.85
C ASN A 447 33.53 -21.84 -12.31
N ALA A 448 32.37 -21.17 -12.33
CA ALA A 448 32.22 -19.81 -11.86
C ALA A 448 32.53 -19.67 -10.36
N PHE A 449 32.17 -20.70 -9.57
CA PHE A 449 32.35 -20.67 -8.12
C PHE A 449 33.49 -21.60 -7.63
N LEU A 450 34.24 -22.20 -8.54
CA LEU A 450 35.29 -23.18 -8.24
C LEU A 450 34.75 -24.37 -7.41
N LEU A 451 33.50 -24.76 -7.67
CA LEU A 451 32.77 -25.80 -6.98
C LEU A 451 32.51 -27.02 -7.90
N ASN A 452 32.02 -28.10 -7.33
CA ASN A 452 31.54 -29.28 -8.04
C ASN A 452 30.06 -29.57 -7.71
N ASP A 453 29.51 -30.61 -8.31
CA ASP A 453 28.08 -30.96 -8.15
C ASP A 453 27.69 -31.38 -6.72
N GLU A 454 28.66 -31.81 -5.89
CA GLU A 454 28.44 -32.18 -4.49
C GLU A 454 28.50 -30.97 -3.56
N THR A 455 29.27 -29.92 -3.94
CA THR A 455 29.52 -28.73 -3.13
C THR A 455 28.68 -27.53 -3.54
N LEU A 456 28.11 -27.55 -4.76
CA LEU A 456 27.06 -26.64 -5.24
C LEU A 456 25.85 -27.50 -5.66
N GLU A 457 24.95 -27.74 -4.73
CA GLU A 457 23.76 -28.58 -4.96
C GLU A 457 22.53 -27.74 -5.32
N PHE A 458 21.93 -28.01 -6.47
CA PHE A 458 20.58 -27.57 -6.80
C PHE A 458 19.60 -28.70 -6.43
N VAL A 459 18.92 -28.55 -5.31
CA VAL A 459 18.06 -29.61 -4.77
C VAL A 459 16.91 -29.92 -5.75
N GLY A 460 16.85 -31.16 -6.21
CA GLY A 460 15.83 -31.63 -7.15
C GLY A 460 16.18 -31.45 -8.63
N ILE A 461 17.36 -30.92 -8.95
CA ILE A 461 17.88 -30.91 -10.33
C ILE A 461 18.89 -32.03 -10.49
N PRO A 462 18.63 -33.03 -11.35
CA PRO A 462 19.57 -34.11 -11.60
C PRO A 462 20.88 -33.60 -12.21
N LEU A 463 21.98 -34.27 -11.91
CA LEU A 463 23.28 -34.04 -12.51
C LEU A 463 23.21 -34.23 -14.03
N THR A 464 23.91 -33.38 -14.80
CA THR A 464 23.89 -33.44 -16.26
C THR A 464 24.94 -34.37 -16.83
N LEU A 465 24.59 -35.03 -17.93
CA LEU A 465 25.54 -35.54 -18.90
C LEU A 465 26.30 -34.35 -19.54
N ALA A 466 27.58 -34.55 -19.93
CA ALA A 466 28.54 -33.55 -20.38
C ALA A 466 27.95 -32.41 -21.26
N PRO A 467 28.42 -31.17 -21.10
CA PRO A 467 27.89 -30.02 -21.85
C PRO A 467 28.06 -30.20 -23.34
N LYS A 468 27.10 -29.67 -24.14
CA LYS A 468 27.33 -29.46 -25.56
C LYS A 468 28.54 -28.54 -25.70
N SER A 469 29.53 -28.95 -26.52
CA SER A 469 30.70 -28.13 -26.79
C SER A 469 30.24 -26.78 -27.35
N GLU A 470 30.70 -25.69 -26.77
CA GLU A 470 30.47 -24.36 -27.33
C GLU A 470 31.04 -24.31 -28.77
N PRO A 471 30.35 -23.74 -29.73
CA PRO A 471 30.92 -23.56 -31.07
C PRO A 471 32.22 -22.70 -30.92
N PRO A 472 33.27 -23.04 -31.66
CA PRO A 472 34.54 -22.33 -31.51
C PRO A 472 34.33 -20.84 -31.74
N VAL A 473 35.03 -20.04 -30.93
CA VAL A 473 34.98 -18.58 -30.77
C VAL A 473 35.11 -17.78 -32.09
N THR A 474 35.32 -18.46 -33.21
CA THR A 474 35.58 -17.93 -34.54
C THR A 474 34.46 -17.09 -35.15
N VAL A 475 33.18 -17.36 -34.85
CA VAL A 475 32.04 -16.70 -35.55
C VAL A 475 31.94 -15.22 -35.13
N TRP A 476 32.01 -14.89 -33.87
CA TRP A 476 31.92 -13.49 -33.43
C TRP A 476 33.18 -12.68 -33.79
N LEU A 477 34.37 -13.31 -33.82
CA LEU A 477 35.61 -12.70 -34.31
C LEU A 477 35.54 -12.36 -35.80
N ILE A 478 34.90 -13.23 -36.58
CA ILE A 478 34.66 -12.97 -38.02
C ILE A 478 33.68 -11.80 -38.18
N VAL A 479 32.57 -11.79 -37.43
CA VAL A 479 31.57 -10.71 -37.48
C VAL A 479 32.21 -9.38 -37.02
N PHE A 480 32.99 -9.39 -35.94
CA PHE A 480 33.71 -8.22 -35.44
C PHE A 480 34.73 -7.71 -36.44
N GLY A 481 35.48 -8.63 -37.09
CA GLY A 481 36.43 -8.28 -38.14
C GLY A 481 35.75 -7.65 -39.35
N VAL A 482 34.60 -8.16 -39.76
CA VAL A 482 33.81 -7.59 -40.86
C VAL A 482 33.27 -6.19 -40.50
N ILE A 483 32.76 -5.99 -39.29
CA ILE A 483 32.25 -4.69 -38.83
C ILE A 483 33.39 -3.65 -38.80
N ILE A 484 34.53 -4.00 -38.24
CA ILE A 484 35.71 -3.10 -38.21
C ILE A 484 36.17 -2.77 -39.64
N SER A 485 36.22 -3.74 -40.53
CA SER A 485 36.57 -3.54 -41.93
C SER A 485 35.62 -2.56 -42.64
N LEU A 486 34.32 -2.70 -42.42
CA LEU A 486 33.30 -1.77 -42.96
C LEU A 486 33.44 -0.35 -42.41
N VAL A 487 33.70 -0.21 -41.09
CA VAL A 487 33.96 1.09 -40.48
C VAL A 487 35.24 1.75 -41.03
N CYS A 488 36.32 0.99 -41.22
CA CYS A 488 37.55 1.50 -41.83
C CYS A 488 37.32 1.94 -43.29
N ILE A 489 36.56 1.19 -44.06
CA ILE A 489 36.21 1.54 -45.45
C ILE A 489 35.37 2.83 -45.48
N ALA A 490 34.40 2.97 -44.58
CA ALA A 490 33.56 4.17 -44.47
C ALA A 490 34.43 5.41 -44.11
N LEU A 491 35.36 5.27 -43.17
CA LEU A 491 36.27 6.33 -42.81
C LEU A 491 37.17 6.74 -43.96
N ILE A 492 37.69 5.77 -44.75
CA ILE A 492 38.52 6.07 -45.94
C ILE A 492 37.66 6.82 -46.98
N ILE A 493 36.42 6.41 -47.23
CA ILE A 493 35.53 7.12 -48.14
C ILE A 493 35.27 8.56 -47.68
N LEU A 494 35.00 8.79 -46.38
CA LEU A 494 34.82 10.12 -45.85
C LEU A 494 36.08 11.00 -45.97
N ILE A 495 37.25 10.44 -45.75
CA ILE A 495 38.52 11.14 -45.92
C ILE A 495 38.75 11.52 -47.40
N VAL A 496 38.51 10.59 -48.32
CA VAL A 496 38.64 10.85 -49.74
C VAL A 496 37.61 11.88 -50.25
N ASP A 497 36.40 11.81 -49.77
CA ASP A 497 35.33 12.77 -50.09
C ASP A 497 35.59 14.16 -49.50
N GLY A 498 36.09 14.19 -48.27
CA GLY A 498 36.60 15.43 -47.63
C GLY A 498 37.77 16.05 -48.41
N TYR A 499 38.70 15.25 -48.89
CA TYR A 499 39.81 15.71 -49.71
C TYR A 499 39.34 16.22 -51.08
N ARG A 500 38.39 15.51 -51.74
CA ARG A 500 37.75 15.93 -53.00
C ARG A 500 36.94 17.20 -52.86
N SER A 501 36.25 17.38 -51.74
CA SER A 501 35.47 18.57 -51.46
C SER A 501 36.35 19.79 -51.16
N ARG A 502 37.49 19.61 -50.47
CA ARG A 502 38.52 20.66 -50.29
C ARG A 502 39.15 21.07 -51.60
N LYS A 503 39.46 20.09 -52.53
CA LYS A 503 40.02 20.39 -53.83
C LYS A 503 39.04 21.08 -54.78
N LYS A 504 37.71 20.82 -54.64
CA LYS A 504 36.66 21.57 -55.33
C LYS A 504 36.49 22.97 -54.80
N LYS A 505 36.58 23.20 -53.46
CA LYS A 505 36.52 24.53 -52.87
C LYS A 505 37.74 25.36 -53.23
N ALA A 506 38.94 24.79 -53.27
CA ALA A 506 40.18 25.49 -53.70
C ALA A 506 40.12 25.91 -55.20
N LYS A 507 39.44 25.13 -56.08
CA LYS A 507 39.20 25.48 -57.49
C LYS A 507 38.12 26.52 -57.72
N ALA A 508 37.21 26.74 -56.71
CA ALA A 508 36.14 27.73 -56.78
C ALA A 508 36.59 29.11 -56.24
N GLN A 509 37.69 29.17 -55.47
CA GLN A 509 38.25 30.41 -54.92
C GLN A 509 39.15 31.17 -55.88
N ASP A 510 39.59 30.56 -56.99
CA ASP A 510 40.41 31.20 -58.02
C ASP A 510 39.58 31.91 -59.14
N THR A 511 38.26 32.02 -59.00
CA THR A 511 37.38 32.61 -60.03
C THR A 511 36.46 33.74 -59.55
N GLU A 512 36.64 34.25 -58.36
CA GLU A 512 35.91 35.45 -57.88
C GLU A 512 36.82 36.35 -57.06
N SER A 513 37.68 37.06 -57.75
CA SER A 513 38.20 38.31 -57.30
C SER A 513 37.87 39.33 -58.37
N ASP A 514 36.72 39.94 -58.28
CA ASP A 514 36.52 41.37 -58.64
C ASP A 514 35.13 41.86 -58.18
N ASN A 515 35.20 43.08 -57.67
CA ASN A 515 34.09 44.00 -57.35
C ASN A 515 33.40 43.91 -55.98
N GLY A 516 33.82 44.77 -55.09
CA GLY A 516 33.09 46.05 -54.86
C GLY A 516 32.38 46.15 -53.53
N GLU A 517 33.07 46.83 -52.60
CA GLU A 517 32.57 47.87 -51.68
C GLU A 517 31.41 47.65 -50.70
N LEU A 518 31.76 47.89 -49.46
CA LEU A 518 31.15 48.72 -48.40
C LEU A 518 29.70 48.49 -47.96
N HIS A 519 29.48 48.11 -46.74
CA HIS A 519 29.12 49.03 -45.67
C HIS A 519 29.14 48.39 -44.29
N LYS A 520 29.61 49.18 -43.34
CA LYS A 520 29.70 48.98 -41.88
C LYS A 520 28.34 48.92 -41.22
N SER A 521 28.21 48.17 -40.12
CA SER A 521 27.90 48.67 -38.78
C SER A 521 27.54 47.48 -37.87
N LYS A 522 28.36 47.24 -36.87
CA LYS A 522 28.23 47.42 -35.41
C LYS A 522 27.01 46.74 -34.76
N ASP A 523 27.34 45.90 -33.89
CA ASP A 523 27.19 45.75 -32.43
C ASP A 523 26.68 44.40 -31.98
N ASP A 524 27.56 43.78 -31.20
CA ASP A 524 27.41 42.71 -30.18
C ASP A 524 26.43 43.12 -29.06
N PRO A 525 25.91 42.33 -28.15
CA PRO A 525 26.45 41.06 -27.64
C PRO A 525 25.42 39.94 -27.30
N SER A 526 25.92 38.75 -27.28
CA SER A 526 25.70 37.61 -26.36
C SER A 526 24.41 37.54 -25.53
N PHE A 527 23.64 36.50 -25.77
CA PHE A 527 22.91 35.80 -24.71
C PHE A 527 23.06 34.29 -24.95
N VAL A 528 23.63 33.62 -23.96
CA VAL A 528 23.67 32.16 -23.84
C VAL A 528 22.32 31.73 -23.31
N GLU A 529 21.51 31.09 -24.12
CA GLU A 529 20.30 30.40 -23.69
C GLU A 529 20.70 29.03 -23.15
N ILE A 530 20.52 28.88 -21.84
CA ILE A 530 20.63 27.56 -21.16
C ILE A 530 19.29 26.86 -21.36
N GLU A 531 19.25 25.88 -22.24
CA GLU A 531 18.13 24.92 -22.29
C GLU A 531 18.08 24.15 -20.98
N MET A 532 17.03 24.43 -20.17
CA MET A 532 16.67 23.56 -19.04
C MET A 532 16.10 22.25 -19.59
N VAL A 533 16.81 21.18 -19.38
CA VAL A 533 16.33 19.82 -19.56
C VAL A 533 15.12 19.62 -18.65
N LYS A 534 13.94 19.49 -19.23
CA LYS A 534 12.74 19.05 -18.53
C LYS A 534 12.97 17.63 -18.03
N GLY A 535 13.17 17.50 -16.73
CA GLY A 535 13.12 16.21 -16.06
C GLY A 535 11.71 15.63 -16.21
N THR A 536 11.62 14.46 -16.81
CA THR A 536 10.39 13.66 -16.82
C THR A 536 10.04 13.29 -15.40
N MET A 537 8.95 13.85 -14.87
CA MET A 537 8.31 13.35 -13.66
C MET A 537 7.91 11.91 -13.87
N ASN A 538 8.35 11.06 -12.98
CA ASN A 538 8.02 9.65 -12.95
C ASN A 538 6.51 9.49 -12.74
N GLU A 539 5.79 8.92 -13.68
CA GLU A 539 4.35 8.63 -13.62
C GLU A 539 3.93 7.68 -12.48
N ALA A 540 4.89 7.19 -11.68
CA ALA A 540 4.63 6.30 -10.56
C ALA A 540 3.86 6.94 -9.39
N PHE A 541 3.67 8.27 -9.38
CA PHE A 541 2.93 8.99 -8.32
C PHE A 541 1.46 9.31 -8.66
N GLN A 542 0.97 8.95 -9.84
CA GLN A 542 -0.40 9.31 -10.26
C GLN A 542 -1.46 8.23 -10.01
N HIS A 543 -1.12 7.06 -9.45
CA HIS A 543 -2.07 5.96 -9.24
C HIS A 543 -2.31 5.54 -7.80
N ASP A 544 -1.87 6.31 -6.81
CA ASP A 544 -2.39 6.18 -5.46
C ASP A 544 -3.57 7.15 -5.27
N GLU A 545 -4.70 6.85 -5.91
CA GLU A 545 -5.95 7.19 -5.25
C GLU A 545 -5.89 6.48 -3.89
N PRO A 546 -5.97 7.21 -2.77
CA PRO A 546 -6.06 6.56 -1.48
C PRO A 546 -7.34 5.74 -1.50
N VAL A 547 -7.18 4.44 -1.61
CA VAL A 547 -8.25 3.52 -1.21
C VAL A 547 -8.63 3.95 0.19
N ASN A 548 -9.86 4.34 0.37
CA ASN A 548 -10.46 4.86 1.59
C ASN A 548 -9.70 4.42 2.83
N THR A 549 -9.02 5.39 3.44
CA THR A 549 -8.40 5.20 4.74
C THR A 549 -9.42 5.40 5.86
N GLU A 550 -10.70 5.36 5.53
CA GLU A 550 -11.79 5.69 6.39
C GLU A 550 -12.75 4.53 6.51
N MET A 551 -12.59 3.89 7.50
CA MET A 551 -13.34 3.12 8.48
C MET A 551 -12.42 2.18 9.20
#